data_81347ea4064ab9aac859345ca26b04ee
#
_entry.id   81347ea4064ab9aac859345ca26b04ee
#
_cell.length_a   1.000
_cell.length_b   1.000
_cell.length_c   1.000
_cell.angle_alpha   90.00
_cell.angle_beta   90.00
_cell.angle_gamma   90.00
#
_symmetry.space_group_name_H-M   'P 1'
#
loop_
_entity.id
_entity.type
_entity.pdbx_description
1 polymer ?
#
loop_
_entity_poly.entity_id
_entity_poly.type
_entity_poly.pdbx_seq_one_letter_code
_entity_poly.pdbx_strand_id
1 'polypeptide(L)'
;LLLFGAVQFAMVIHGLFKGESLSAMRAGGLVLALTGIAALLLPGAKAPPLYSALMMIVAGLAWAAYSVRGRAGQAAGASTAANFVLATPMALALSLLFMKQGHYDAAGIALSLLSGAAASAGAYVLWYTLLPSLGSITASTLQLSVPCLAMLGGVVFLDESLTVRTIFSALAVLTGIVMVTREKSPRQPMTKARKP
;
A
#
# COMPACT_ATOMS: atom_id res chain seq x y z
N LEU A 1 4.60 -8.78 5.21
CA LEU A 1 3.32 -9.50 5.26
C LEU A 1 2.36 -8.86 6.27
N LEU A 2 2.77 -8.67 7.54
CA LEU A 2 1.92 -8.09 8.59
C LEU A 2 1.36 -6.72 8.22
N LEU A 3 2.18 -5.82 7.67
CA LEU A 3 1.76 -4.49 7.23
C LEU A 3 0.68 -4.59 6.14
N PHE A 4 0.93 -5.32 5.06
CA PHE A 4 -0.04 -5.48 3.97
C PHE A 4 -1.32 -6.18 4.43
N GLY A 5 -1.21 -7.19 5.31
CA GLY A 5 -2.37 -7.85 5.90
C GLY A 5 -3.24 -6.89 6.71
N ALA A 6 -2.62 -6.04 7.54
CA ALA A 6 -3.33 -5.04 8.34
C ALA A 6 -4.02 -3.97 7.47
N VAL A 7 -3.32 -3.45 6.43
CA VAL A 7 -3.93 -2.51 5.46
C VAL A 7 -5.13 -3.15 4.79
N GLN A 8 -4.95 -4.37 4.27
CA GLN A 8 -5.99 -5.08 3.53
C GLN A 8 -7.22 -5.32 4.40
N PHE A 9 -7.02 -5.84 5.60
CA PHE A 9 -8.08 -6.09 6.56
C PHE A 9 -8.87 -4.81 6.88
N ALA A 10 -8.18 -3.73 7.25
CA ALA A 10 -8.82 -2.47 7.61
C ALA A 10 -9.59 -1.86 6.43
N MET A 11 -9.04 -1.87 5.22
CA MET A 11 -9.69 -1.29 4.05
C MET A 11 -10.86 -2.13 3.53
N VAL A 12 -10.77 -3.46 3.61
CA VAL A 12 -11.91 -4.35 3.28
C VAL A 12 -13.05 -4.11 4.24
N ILE A 13 -12.78 -4.10 5.55
CA ILE A 13 -13.79 -3.80 6.57
C ILE A 13 -14.42 -2.43 6.32
N HIS A 14 -13.59 -1.40 6.07
CA HIS A 14 -14.11 -0.06 5.75
C HIS A 14 -14.99 -0.06 4.51
N GLY A 15 -14.60 -0.77 3.45
CA GLY A 15 -15.39 -0.90 2.23
C GLY A 15 -16.76 -1.54 2.49
N LEU A 16 -16.78 -2.63 3.25
CA LEU A 16 -18.03 -3.31 3.64
C LEU A 16 -18.95 -2.39 4.44
N PHE A 17 -18.43 -1.63 5.42
CA PHE A 17 -19.21 -0.63 6.16
C PHE A 17 -19.74 0.50 5.29
N LYS A 18 -19.07 0.81 4.18
CA LYS A 18 -19.51 1.78 3.18
C LYS A 18 -20.45 1.18 2.12
N GLY A 19 -20.85 -0.08 2.26
CA GLY A 19 -21.76 -0.77 1.36
C GLY A 19 -21.10 -1.29 0.09
N GLU A 20 -19.76 -1.43 0.05
CA GLU A 20 -19.10 -2.14 -1.03
C GLU A 20 -19.47 -3.63 -0.94
N SER A 21 -19.87 -4.24 -2.06
CA SER A 21 -20.18 -5.66 -2.11
C SER A 21 -18.92 -6.51 -2.23
N LEU A 22 -18.83 -7.56 -1.46
CA LEU A 22 -17.81 -8.59 -1.57
C LEU A 22 -18.43 -9.83 -2.24
N SER A 23 -18.53 -9.81 -3.55
CA SER A 23 -19.00 -10.96 -4.32
C SER A 23 -18.05 -12.16 -4.22
N ALA A 24 -18.51 -13.32 -4.61
CA ALA A 24 -17.67 -14.53 -4.63
C ALA A 24 -16.40 -14.35 -5.50
N MET A 25 -16.49 -13.61 -6.61
CA MET A 25 -15.36 -13.33 -7.49
C MET A 25 -14.33 -12.40 -6.79
N ARG A 26 -14.80 -11.33 -6.11
CA ARG A 26 -13.92 -10.43 -5.34
C ARG A 26 -13.28 -11.14 -4.15
N ALA A 27 -14.08 -11.93 -3.42
CA ALA A 27 -13.56 -12.72 -2.30
C ALA A 27 -12.51 -13.73 -2.77
N GLY A 28 -12.78 -14.46 -3.84
CA GLY A 28 -11.82 -15.39 -4.45
C GLY A 28 -10.55 -14.70 -4.94
N GLY A 29 -10.68 -13.56 -5.61
CA GLY A 29 -9.54 -12.75 -6.05
C GLY A 29 -8.69 -12.24 -4.89
N LEU A 30 -9.34 -11.77 -3.81
CA LEU A 30 -8.67 -11.33 -2.61
C LEU A 30 -7.92 -12.46 -1.91
N VAL A 31 -8.54 -13.61 -1.73
CA VAL A 31 -7.91 -14.82 -1.16
C VAL A 31 -6.72 -15.25 -2.02
N LEU A 32 -6.88 -15.27 -3.33
CA LEU A 32 -5.81 -15.63 -4.27
C LEU A 32 -4.62 -14.65 -4.17
N ALA A 33 -4.88 -13.35 -4.12
CA ALA A 33 -3.84 -12.34 -3.96
C ALA A 33 -3.11 -12.47 -2.61
N LEU A 34 -3.84 -12.67 -1.51
CA LEU A 34 -3.24 -12.84 -0.18
C LEU A 34 -2.43 -14.13 -0.07
N THR A 35 -2.89 -15.22 -0.65
CA THR A 35 -2.12 -16.48 -0.69
C THR A 35 -0.87 -16.35 -1.55
N GLY A 36 -0.96 -15.63 -2.68
CA GLY A 36 0.19 -15.29 -3.51
C GLY A 36 1.25 -14.47 -2.75
N ILE A 37 0.83 -13.43 -2.04
CA ILE A 37 1.73 -12.63 -1.17
C ILE A 37 2.33 -13.49 -0.06
N ALA A 38 1.55 -14.34 0.58
CA ALA A 38 2.06 -15.26 1.59
C ALA A 38 3.11 -16.20 1.02
N ALA A 39 2.84 -16.83 -0.13
CA ALA A 39 3.78 -17.71 -0.81
C ALA A 39 5.07 -16.98 -1.27
N LEU A 40 4.95 -15.69 -1.62
CA LEU A 40 6.09 -14.84 -2.01
C LEU A 40 6.99 -14.50 -0.80
N LEU A 41 6.40 -14.11 0.33
CA LEU A 41 7.10 -13.48 1.45
C LEU A 41 7.40 -14.40 2.62
N LEU A 42 6.65 -15.52 2.82
CA LEU A 42 6.84 -16.40 3.96
C LEU A 42 8.13 -17.24 3.91
N PRO A 43 8.54 -17.80 2.77
CA PRO A 43 9.72 -18.64 2.74
C PRO A 43 10.99 -17.84 3.06
N GLY A 44 11.72 -18.30 4.08
CA GLY A 44 12.90 -17.60 4.60
C GLY A 44 12.59 -16.48 5.62
N ALA A 45 11.32 -16.14 5.81
CA ALA A 45 10.94 -15.17 6.82
C ALA A 45 11.10 -15.75 8.22
N LYS A 46 11.84 -15.05 9.08
CA LYS A 46 11.85 -15.32 10.53
C LYS A 46 10.68 -14.59 11.18
N ALA A 47 10.08 -15.21 12.19
CA ALA A 47 9.06 -14.54 12.98
C ALA A 47 9.67 -13.29 13.64
N PRO A 48 9.09 -12.10 13.42
CA PRO A 48 9.60 -10.89 14.04
C PRO A 48 9.33 -10.90 15.56
N PRO A 49 10.15 -10.21 16.36
CA PRO A 49 9.83 -9.95 17.76
C PRO A 49 8.44 -9.32 17.88
N LEU A 50 7.72 -9.63 18.97
CA LEU A 50 6.35 -9.16 19.18
C LEU A 50 6.22 -7.63 19.01
N TYR A 51 7.17 -6.87 19.55
CA TYR A 51 7.20 -5.41 19.40
C TYR A 51 7.23 -4.97 17.93
N SER A 52 8.12 -5.55 17.14
CA SER A 52 8.22 -5.23 15.70
C SER A 52 6.97 -5.64 14.92
N ALA A 53 6.36 -6.78 15.29
CA ALA A 53 5.10 -7.24 14.70
C ALA A 53 3.95 -6.25 14.99
N LEU A 54 3.82 -5.78 16.23
CA LEU A 54 2.83 -4.77 16.62
C LEU A 54 3.05 -3.45 15.90
N MET A 55 4.29 -2.97 15.80
CA MET A 55 4.63 -1.76 15.05
C MET A 55 4.23 -1.87 13.58
N MET A 56 4.45 -3.02 12.94
CA MET A 56 4.03 -3.26 11.55
C MET A 56 2.52 -3.26 11.39
N ILE A 57 1.77 -3.81 12.34
CA ILE A 57 0.30 -3.78 12.32
C ILE A 57 -0.19 -2.35 12.48
N VAL A 58 0.34 -1.59 13.45
CA VAL A 58 -0.03 -0.19 13.66
C VAL A 58 0.28 0.65 12.43
N ALA A 59 1.45 0.47 11.80
CA ALA A 59 1.82 1.15 10.56
C ALA A 59 0.84 0.81 9.43
N GLY A 60 0.43 -0.45 9.30
CA GLY A 60 -0.57 -0.87 8.31
C GLY A 60 -1.94 -0.23 8.54
N LEU A 61 -2.42 -0.20 9.80
CA LEU A 61 -3.67 0.47 10.16
C LEU A 61 -3.61 1.98 9.90
N ALA A 62 -2.49 2.63 10.23
CA ALA A 62 -2.26 4.04 9.93
C ALA A 62 -2.28 4.31 8.42
N TRP A 63 -1.64 3.44 7.62
CA TRP A 63 -1.68 3.56 6.16
C TRP A 63 -3.08 3.37 5.60
N ALA A 64 -3.86 2.42 6.11
CA ALA A 64 -5.26 2.26 5.74
C ALA A 64 -6.08 3.52 6.05
N ALA A 65 -5.94 4.08 7.27
CA ALA A 65 -6.61 5.31 7.68
C ALA A 65 -6.20 6.51 6.79
N TYR A 66 -4.92 6.62 6.46
CA TYR A 66 -4.40 7.62 5.55
C TYR A 66 -5.02 7.50 4.14
N SER A 67 -5.07 6.27 3.59
CA SER A 67 -5.68 5.99 2.29
C SER A 67 -7.18 6.30 2.26
N VAL A 68 -7.91 5.97 3.34
CA VAL A 68 -9.35 6.26 3.45
C VAL A 68 -9.61 7.77 3.51
N ARG A 69 -8.80 8.53 4.27
CA ARG A 69 -8.94 9.99 4.36
C ARG A 69 -8.59 10.69 3.05
N GLY A 70 -7.60 10.21 2.32
CA GLY A 70 -7.18 10.77 1.04
C GLY A 70 -8.24 10.73 -0.07
N ARG A 71 -9.30 9.94 0.11
CA ARG A 71 -10.45 9.87 -0.81
C ARG A 71 -11.38 11.09 -0.75
N ALA A 72 -11.24 11.96 0.25
CA ALA A 72 -12.20 13.04 0.52
C ALA A 72 -12.15 14.23 -0.48
N GLY A 73 -11.53 14.08 -1.65
CA GLY A 73 -11.68 15.02 -2.78
C GLY A 73 -10.87 16.32 -2.68
N GLN A 74 -9.87 16.38 -1.82
CA GLN A 74 -8.90 17.50 -1.78
C GLN A 74 -7.95 17.41 -2.99
N ALA A 75 -7.38 18.55 -3.40
CA ALA A 75 -6.35 18.56 -4.45
C ALA A 75 -5.19 17.64 -4.05
N ALA A 76 -4.97 16.55 -4.81
CA ALA A 76 -4.05 15.48 -4.47
C ALA A 76 -2.62 15.99 -4.15
N GLY A 77 -2.13 16.95 -4.95
CA GLY A 77 -0.82 17.56 -4.74
C GLY A 77 -0.73 18.36 -3.44
N ALA A 78 -1.72 19.21 -3.16
CA ALA A 78 -1.74 20.01 -1.94
C ALA A 78 -1.86 19.15 -0.68
N SER A 79 -2.71 18.12 -0.71
CA SER A 79 -2.87 17.17 0.41
C SER A 79 -1.58 16.39 0.64
N THR A 80 -0.92 15.91 -0.41
CA THR A 80 0.36 15.20 -0.30
C THR A 80 1.43 16.11 0.28
N ALA A 81 1.58 17.33 -0.24
CA ALA A 81 2.55 18.30 0.26
C ALA A 81 2.33 18.62 1.75
N ALA A 82 1.09 18.90 2.15
CA ALA A 82 0.74 19.15 3.55
C ALA A 82 1.11 17.97 4.47
N ASN A 83 0.80 16.74 4.05
CA ASN A 83 1.13 15.54 4.81
C ASN A 83 2.64 15.35 5.00
N PHE A 84 3.44 15.59 3.95
CA PHE A 84 4.90 15.51 4.03
C PHE A 84 5.48 16.61 4.93
N VAL A 85 4.97 17.85 4.82
CA VAL A 85 5.39 18.96 5.69
C VAL A 85 5.07 18.66 7.16
N LEU A 86 3.87 18.15 7.46
CA LEU A 86 3.47 17.79 8.83
C LEU A 86 4.24 16.57 9.37
N ALA A 87 4.67 15.65 8.53
CA ALA A 87 5.47 14.49 8.93
C ALA A 87 6.95 14.86 9.18
N THR A 88 7.45 15.93 8.55
CA THR A 88 8.86 16.33 8.63
C THR A 88 9.37 16.54 10.08
N PRO A 89 8.68 17.27 10.99
CA PRO A 89 9.17 17.44 12.37
C PRO A 89 9.22 16.11 13.12
N MET A 90 8.31 15.17 12.85
CA MET A 90 8.32 13.83 13.47
C MET A 90 9.52 13.02 12.97
N ALA A 91 9.77 13.03 11.66
CA ALA A 91 10.93 12.38 11.06
C ALA A 91 12.24 12.98 11.56
N LEU A 92 12.30 14.31 11.69
CA LEU A 92 13.46 15.02 12.23
C LEU A 92 13.72 14.62 13.69
N ALA A 93 12.70 14.58 14.54
CA ALA A 93 12.84 14.16 15.92
C ALA A 93 13.39 12.72 16.03
N LEU A 94 12.86 11.79 15.23
CA LEU A 94 13.38 10.42 15.16
C LEU A 94 14.84 10.40 14.66
N SER A 95 15.18 11.16 13.63
CA SER A 95 16.53 11.23 13.09
C SER A 95 17.52 11.76 14.11
N LEU A 96 17.13 12.74 14.92
CA LEU A 96 17.98 13.29 16.00
C LEU A 96 18.20 12.26 17.11
N LEU A 97 17.18 11.47 17.49
CA LEU A 97 17.29 10.42 18.50
C LEU A 97 18.28 9.31 18.07
N PHE A 98 18.33 9.00 16.79
CA PHE A 98 19.16 7.94 16.22
C PHE A 98 20.38 8.44 15.44
N MET A 99 20.71 9.72 15.54
CA MET A 99 21.79 10.37 14.76
C MET A 99 23.15 9.68 14.91
N LYS A 100 23.44 9.12 16.08
CA LYS A 100 24.70 8.39 16.32
C LYS A 100 24.82 7.06 15.57
N GLN A 101 23.70 6.53 15.06
CA GLN A 101 23.64 5.28 14.29
C GLN A 101 23.58 5.56 12.78
N GLY A 102 23.44 6.83 12.38
CA GLY A 102 23.36 7.25 10.99
C GLY A 102 24.74 7.22 10.33
N HIS A 103 24.79 6.69 9.12
CA HIS A 103 25.92 6.83 8.21
C HIS A 103 25.49 7.72 7.05
N TYR A 104 26.30 8.74 6.75
CA TYR A 104 25.95 9.76 5.75
C TYR A 104 27.04 9.79 4.68
N ASP A 105 26.67 9.47 3.45
CA ASP A 105 27.48 9.64 2.26
C ASP A 105 26.72 10.34 1.14
N ALA A 106 27.41 10.79 0.11
CA ALA A 106 26.78 11.52 -0.99
C ALA A 106 25.78 10.66 -1.77
N ALA A 107 26.07 9.36 -1.94
CA ALA A 107 25.20 8.43 -2.64
C ALA A 107 23.90 8.18 -1.84
N GLY A 108 24.03 7.96 -0.53
CA GLY A 108 22.87 7.79 0.36
C GLY A 108 21.97 9.01 0.39
N ILE A 109 22.53 10.22 0.41
CA ILE A 109 21.76 11.47 0.32
C ILE A 109 21.04 11.57 -1.02
N ALA A 110 21.72 11.32 -2.13
CA ALA A 110 21.11 11.36 -3.46
C ALA A 110 19.97 10.34 -3.60
N LEU A 111 20.18 9.11 -3.14
CA LEU A 111 19.16 8.05 -3.16
C LEU A 111 17.99 8.38 -2.23
N SER A 112 18.22 9.00 -1.08
CA SER A 112 17.15 9.44 -0.17
C SER A 112 16.29 10.53 -0.79
N LEU A 113 16.91 11.50 -1.47
CA LEU A 113 16.19 12.55 -2.19
C LEU A 113 15.37 11.97 -3.36
N LEU A 114 15.94 11.06 -4.13
CA LEU A 114 15.25 10.40 -5.23
C LEU A 114 14.07 9.57 -4.73
N SER A 115 14.27 8.79 -3.67
CA SER A 115 13.23 7.98 -3.04
C SER A 115 12.11 8.83 -2.42
N GLY A 116 12.46 9.87 -1.66
CA GLY A 116 11.49 10.71 -0.97
C GLY A 116 10.72 11.65 -1.89
N ALA A 117 11.44 12.42 -2.71
CA ALA A 117 10.81 13.43 -3.57
C ALA A 117 10.21 12.83 -4.85
N ALA A 118 10.97 12.07 -5.62
CA ALA A 118 10.49 11.56 -6.89
C ALA A 118 9.60 10.32 -6.70
N ALA A 119 10.12 9.27 -6.08
CA ALA A 119 9.40 8.00 -5.98
C ALA A 119 8.23 8.08 -4.99
N SER A 120 8.42 8.64 -3.78
CA SER A 120 7.34 8.70 -2.79
C SER A 120 6.37 9.84 -3.06
N ALA A 121 6.80 11.09 -3.08
CA ALA A 121 5.88 12.22 -3.24
C ALA A 121 5.16 12.17 -4.59
N GLY A 122 5.86 11.90 -5.70
CA GLY A 122 5.26 11.74 -7.02
C GLY A 122 4.24 10.60 -7.08
N ALA A 123 4.58 9.43 -6.53
CA ALA A 123 3.67 8.29 -6.48
C ALA A 123 2.43 8.57 -5.62
N TYR A 124 2.57 9.29 -4.49
CA TYR A 124 1.41 9.65 -3.66
C TYR A 124 0.49 10.66 -4.33
N VAL A 125 1.03 11.63 -5.08
CA VAL A 125 0.20 12.56 -5.88
C VAL A 125 -0.63 11.76 -6.90
N LEU A 126 0.00 10.84 -7.63
CA LEU A 126 -0.67 9.97 -8.58
C LEU A 126 -1.72 9.09 -7.88
N TRP A 127 -1.34 8.45 -6.77
CA TRP A 127 -2.23 7.59 -6.01
C TRP A 127 -3.48 8.32 -5.52
N TYR A 128 -3.32 9.50 -4.92
CA TYR A 128 -4.47 10.29 -4.45
C TYR A 128 -5.33 10.89 -5.55
N THR A 129 -4.78 11.07 -6.74
CA THR A 129 -5.57 11.44 -7.93
C THR A 129 -6.48 10.30 -8.37
N LEU A 130 -6.01 9.06 -8.28
CA LEU A 130 -6.78 7.87 -8.69
C LEU A 130 -7.72 7.36 -7.60
N LEU A 131 -7.36 7.51 -6.34
CA LEU A 131 -8.02 6.91 -5.19
C LEU A 131 -9.53 7.24 -5.07
N PRO A 132 -10.02 8.48 -5.38
CA PRO A 132 -11.45 8.79 -5.35
C PRO A 132 -12.30 7.97 -6.32
N SER A 133 -11.71 7.49 -7.43
CA SER A 133 -12.40 6.66 -8.44
C SER A 133 -12.45 5.18 -8.08
N LEU A 134 -11.71 4.75 -7.05
CA LEU A 134 -11.59 3.35 -6.65
C LEU A 134 -12.42 3.05 -5.40
N GLY A 135 -13.03 1.87 -5.32
CA GLY A 135 -13.57 1.32 -4.07
C GLY A 135 -12.45 0.99 -3.06
N SER A 136 -12.77 0.92 -1.76
CA SER A 136 -11.77 0.63 -0.72
C SER A 136 -11.16 -0.76 -0.91
N ILE A 137 -11.99 -1.74 -1.25
CA ILE A 137 -11.56 -3.12 -1.52
C ILE A 137 -10.64 -3.16 -2.74
N THR A 138 -11.00 -2.47 -3.82
CA THR A 138 -10.18 -2.40 -5.03
C THR A 138 -8.85 -1.69 -4.76
N ALA A 139 -8.88 -0.55 -4.08
CA ALA A 139 -7.68 0.22 -3.77
C ALA A 139 -6.69 -0.58 -2.92
N SER A 140 -7.17 -1.26 -1.86
CA SER A 140 -6.29 -2.09 -1.03
C SER A 140 -5.73 -3.28 -1.79
N THR A 141 -6.53 -3.91 -2.65
CA THR A 141 -6.06 -5.05 -3.44
C THR A 141 -4.99 -4.65 -4.46
N LEU A 142 -5.12 -3.47 -5.08
CA LEU A 142 -4.08 -2.92 -5.98
C LEU A 142 -2.75 -2.72 -5.27
N GLN A 143 -2.75 -2.35 -3.99
CA GLN A 143 -1.51 -2.20 -3.21
C GLN A 143 -0.74 -3.52 -3.02
N LEU A 144 -1.40 -4.67 -3.16
CA LEU A 144 -0.72 -5.97 -3.14
C LEU A 144 0.20 -6.20 -4.35
N SER A 145 0.14 -5.36 -5.38
CA SER A 145 1.11 -5.38 -6.49
C SER A 145 2.51 -4.90 -6.06
N VAL A 146 2.61 -4.11 -4.98
CA VAL A 146 3.88 -3.49 -4.55
C VAL A 146 4.99 -4.52 -4.30
N PRO A 147 4.79 -5.62 -3.54
CA PRO A 147 5.81 -6.64 -3.38
C PRO A 147 6.22 -7.31 -4.68
N CYS A 148 5.28 -7.49 -5.63
CA CYS A 148 5.61 -8.07 -6.94
C CYS A 148 6.47 -7.11 -7.77
N LEU A 149 6.19 -5.82 -7.74
CA LEU A 149 6.99 -4.80 -8.43
C LEU A 149 8.36 -4.64 -7.77
N ALA A 150 8.42 -4.67 -6.43
CA ALA A 150 9.69 -4.63 -5.70
C ALA A 150 10.58 -5.82 -6.04
N MET A 151 10.01 -7.02 -6.12
CA MET A 151 10.71 -8.23 -6.56
C MET A 151 11.26 -8.09 -7.99
N LEU A 152 10.46 -7.57 -8.92
CA LEU A 152 10.94 -7.32 -10.28
C LEU A 152 12.09 -6.31 -10.30
N GLY A 153 12.03 -5.29 -9.45
CA GLY A 153 13.13 -4.36 -9.23
C GLY A 153 14.39 -5.05 -8.71
N GLY A 154 14.26 -5.97 -7.74
CA GLY A 154 15.36 -6.79 -7.23
C GLY A 154 16.03 -7.62 -8.32
N VAL A 155 15.24 -8.24 -9.19
CA VAL A 155 15.76 -9.00 -10.34
C VAL A 155 16.50 -8.10 -11.32
N VAL A 156 15.95 -6.93 -11.66
CA VAL A 156 16.52 -6.06 -12.72
C VAL A 156 17.74 -5.29 -12.23
N PHE A 157 17.75 -4.83 -10.98
CA PHE A 157 18.78 -3.92 -10.45
C PHE A 157 19.77 -4.59 -9.51
N LEU A 158 19.42 -5.75 -8.92
CA LEU A 158 20.22 -6.43 -7.91
C LEU A 158 20.63 -7.86 -8.34
N ASP A 159 20.35 -8.25 -9.60
CA ASP A 159 20.64 -9.58 -10.15
C ASP A 159 20.05 -10.74 -9.30
N GLU A 160 18.91 -10.50 -8.63
CA GLU A 160 18.22 -11.53 -7.85
C GLU A 160 17.67 -12.62 -8.78
N SER A 161 17.83 -13.88 -8.40
CA SER A 161 17.35 -15.00 -9.20
C SER A 161 15.84 -15.18 -9.12
N LEU A 162 15.18 -15.28 -10.28
CA LEU A 162 13.77 -15.65 -10.37
C LEU A 162 13.61 -17.15 -10.11
N THR A 163 12.94 -17.50 -9.04
CA THR A 163 12.55 -18.88 -8.78
C THR A 163 11.16 -19.17 -9.37
N VAL A 164 10.90 -20.43 -9.69
CA VAL A 164 9.56 -20.87 -10.17
C VAL A 164 8.46 -20.48 -9.17
N ARG A 165 8.74 -20.64 -7.88
CA ARG A 165 7.84 -20.20 -6.79
C ARG A 165 7.51 -18.71 -6.89
N THR A 166 8.51 -17.87 -7.09
CA THR A 166 8.37 -16.41 -7.17
C THR A 166 7.47 -16.00 -8.32
N ILE A 167 7.65 -16.65 -9.48
CA ILE A 167 6.83 -16.42 -10.68
C ILE A 167 5.37 -16.80 -10.41
N PHE A 168 5.09 -17.99 -9.90
CA PHE A 168 3.72 -18.43 -9.61
C PHE A 168 3.05 -17.59 -8.52
N SER A 169 3.80 -17.17 -7.50
CA SER A 169 3.30 -16.25 -6.47
C SER A 169 2.89 -14.90 -7.05
N ALA A 170 3.74 -14.32 -7.90
CA ALA A 170 3.43 -13.06 -8.57
C ALA A 170 2.21 -13.18 -9.52
N LEU A 171 2.13 -14.26 -10.28
CA LEU A 171 0.97 -14.54 -11.14
C LEU A 171 -0.33 -14.69 -10.32
N ALA A 172 -0.28 -15.36 -9.18
CA ALA A 172 -1.43 -15.50 -8.28
C ALA A 172 -1.88 -14.13 -7.76
N VAL A 173 -0.93 -13.27 -7.32
CA VAL A 173 -1.24 -11.90 -6.89
C VAL A 173 -1.90 -11.10 -8.01
N LEU A 174 -1.27 -11.05 -9.18
CA LEU A 174 -1.78 -10.27 -10.31
C LEU A 174 -3.13 -10.77 -10.80
N THR A 175 -3.33 -12.08 -10.86
CA THR A 175 -4.62 -12.68 -11.21
C THR A 175 -5.70 -12.31 -10.19
N GLY A 176 -5.38 -12.39 -8.89
CA GLY A 176 -6.29 -11.97 -7.82
C GLY A 176 -6.68 -10.50 -7.93
N ILE A 177 -5.71 -9.61 -8.23
CA ILE A 177 -5.97 -8.18 -8.48
C ILE A 177 -6.92 -8.00 -9.68
N VAL A 178 -6.68 -8.70 -10.78
CA VAL A 178 -7.52 -8.64 -11.98
C VAL A 178 -8.96 -9.10 -11.66
N MET A 179 -9.14 -10.18 -10.89
CA MET A 179 -10.46 -10.64 -10.47
C MET A 179 -11.22 -9.58 -9.66
N VAL A 180 -10.54 -8.92 -8.71
CA VAL A 180 -11.16 -7.88 -7.88
C VAL A 180 -11.51 -6.63 -8.70
N THR A 181 -10.64 -6.23 -9.64
CA THR A 181 -10.79 -4.99 -10.40
C THR A 181 -11.78 -5.09 -11.56
N ARG A 182 -11.93 -6.28 -12.17
CA ARG A 182 -12.87 -6.48 -13.28
C ARG A 182 -14.32 -6.37 -12.86
N GLU A 183 -14.63 -6.66 -11.62
CA GLU A 183 -16.00 -6.54 -11.12
C GLU A 183 -16.30 -5.09 -10.75
N LYS A 184 -17.16 -4.46 -11.56
CA LYS A 184 -17.59 -3.07 -11.31
C LYS A 184 -18.27 -3.00 -9.94
N SER A 185 -17.76 -2.14 -9.07
CA SER A 185 -18.50 -1.78 -7.84
C SER A 185 -19.89 -1.29 -8.24
N PRO A 186 -20.97 -1.74 -7.61
CA PRO A 186 -22.27 -1.12 -7.81
C PRO A 186 -22.11 0.39 -7.60
N ARG A 187 -22.53 1.18 -8.60
CA ARG A 187 -22.50 2.65 -8.45
C ARG A 187 -23.26 2.99 -7.19
N GLN A 188 -22.63 3.63 -6.23
CA GLN A 188 -23.36 4.25 -5.13
C GLN A 188 -24.39 5.19 -5.75
N PRO A 189 -25.69 5.08 -5.41
CA PRO A 189 -26.66 6.07 -5.84
C PRO A 189 -26.14 7.42 -5.37
N MET A 190 -25.97 8.35 -6.32
CA MET A 190 -25.60 9.73 -5.98
C MET A 190 -26.66 10.22 -4.99
N THR A 191 -26.26 10.39 -3.75
CA THR A 191 -27.11 11.05 -2.74
C THR A 191 -27.50 12.39 -3.34
N LYS A 192 -28.79 12.51 -3.72
CA LYS A 192 -29.32 13.76 -4.26
C LYS A 192 -28.87 14.88 -3.33
N ALA A 193 -28.09 15.81 -3.87
CA ALA A 193 -27.71 17.04 -3.18
C ALA A 193 -29.01 17.62 -2.58
N ARG A 194 -29.08 17.65 -1.26
CA ARG A 194 -30.13 18.35 -0.55
C ARG A 194 -29.98 19.80 -0.96
N LYS A 195 -30.88 20.28 -1.84
CA LYS A 195 -30.99 21.71 -2.15
C LYS A 195 -31.30 22.45 -0.87
N PRO A 196 -30.71 23.63 -0.70
CA PRO A 196 -30.96 24.49 0.47
C PRO A 196 -32.41 24.96 0.55
#